data_ac960dc0cf4cad9de8adff6d543a8af4
#
_entry.id   ac960dc0cf4cad9de8adff6d543a8af4
#
_cell.length_a   1.000
_cell.length_b   1.000
_cell.length_c   1.000
_cell.angle_alpha   90.00
_cell.angle_beta   90.00
_cell.angle_gamma   90.00
#
_symmetry.space_group_name_H-M   'P 1'
#
loop_
_entity.id
_entity.type
_entity.pdbx_description
1 polymer ?
#
loop_
_entity_poly.entity_id
_entity_poly.type
_entity_poly.pdbx_seq_one_letter_code
_entity_poly.pdbx_strand_id
1 'polypeptide(L)'
;MQAILLQEVDGLGKAGNVVNVTRGYLRNYLLPRKLAELATASRIAEVERRMEADRAAIAKRAAEAEQIADLLNRTILTLKAKAGGDGRLFGSITSQDISDAIHDARQITIDRHDITIDPPIRQTGTYTIPVQVVSGVVAEVKTIVSPLLDGES
;
A
#
# COMPACT_ATOMS: atom_id res chain seq x y z
N MET A 1 -30.64 -21.78 12.83
CA MET A 1 -30.83 -21.34 11.44
C MET A 1 -29.66 -20.48 11.02
N GLN A 2 -29.07 -20.76 9.88
CA GLN A 2 -27.92 -20.00 9.40
C GLN A 2 -28.36 -18.80 8.58
N ALA A 3 -27.68 -17.69 8.79
CA ALA A 3 -27.89 -16.44 8.06
C ALA A 3 -26.55 -15.86 7.62
N ILE A 4 -26.57 -15.16 6.49
CA ILE A 4 -25.42 -14.43 5.96
C ILE A 4 -25.64 -12.96 6.27
N LEU A 5 -24.67 -12.35 6.98
CA LEU A 5 -24.74 -10.92 7.31
C LEU A 5 -24.51 -10.07 6.05
N LEU A 6 -25.38 -9.12 5.80
CA LEU A 6 -25.24 -8.13 4.73
C LEU A 6 -24.50 -6.88 5.19
N GLN A 7 -24.53 -6.62 6.50
CA GLN A 7 -23.86 -5.50 7.15
C GLN A 7 -23.24 -5.98 8.45
N GLU A 8 -22.32 -5.20 8.98
CA GLU A 8 -21.74 -5.48 10.29
C GLU A 8 -22.83 -5.33 11.37
N VAL A 9 -22.94 -6.35 12.21
CA VAL A 9 -23.88 -6.38 13.34
C VAL A 9 -23.12 -6.66 14.62
N ASP A 10 -23.24 -5.77 15.59
CA ASP A 10 -22.60 -5.93 16.88
C ASP A 10 -23.02 -7.23 17.57
N GLY A 11 -22.05 -7.99 18.03
CA GLY A 11 -22.28 -9.27 18.69
C GLY A 11 -22.49 -10.46 17.76
N LEU A 12 -22.63 -10.25 16.45
CA LEU A 12 -22.78 -11.32 15.45
C LEU A 12 -21.56 -11.46 14.53
N GLY A 13 -21.07 -10.35 13.98
CA GLY A 13 -19.93 -10.37 13.08
C GLY A 13 -20.02 -9.32 11.98
N LYS A 14 -19.15 -9.48 10.99
CA LYS A 14 -19.03 -8.54 9.86
C LYS A 14 -19.86 -8.99 8.67
N ALA A 15 -20.06 -8.07 7.72
CA ALA A 15 -20.72 -8.37 6.44
C ALA A 15 -20.05 -9.55 5.74
N GLY A 16 -20.84 -10.47 5.22
CA GLY A 16 -20.37 -11.69 4.56
C GLY A 16 -20.16 -12.88 5.49
N ASN A 17 -20.22 -12.70 6.81
CA ASN A 17 -20.11 -13.81 7.74
C ASN A 17 -21.40 -14.64 7.79
N VAL A 18 -21.22 -15.97 7.88
CA VAL A 18 -22.34 -16.90 8.12
C VAL A 18 -22.46 -17.07 9.64
N VAL A 19 -23.63 -16.76 10.17
CA VAL A 19 -23.92 -16.84 11.60
C VAL A 19 -25.09 -17.76 11.88
N ASN A 20 -25.09 -18.36 13.05
CA ASN A 20 -26.20 -19.22 13.51
C ASN A 20 -27.09 -18.41 14.45
N VAL A 21 -28.34 -18.17 14.05
CA VAL A 21 -29.30 -17.35 14.78
C VAL A 21 -30.61 -18.09 14.95
N THR A 22 -31.43 -17.67 15.92
CA THR A 22 -32.79 -18.20 16.07
C THR A 22 -33.68 -17.73 14.93
N ARG A 23 -34.68 -18.54 14.60
CA ARG A 23 -35.65 -18.22 13.54
C ARG A 23 -36.38 -16.90 13.81
N GLY A 24 -36.76 -16.67 15.07
CA GLY A 24 -37.44 -15.44 15.46
C GLY A 24 -36.59 -14.21 15.34
N TYR A 25 -35.33 -14.29 15.73
CA TYR A 25 -34.38 -13.20 15.61
C TYR A 25 -34.11 -12.83 14.14
N LEU A 26 -33.90 -13.82 13.32
CA LEU A 26 -33.69 -13.62 11.88
C LEU A 26 -34.91 -12.97 11.24
N ARG A 27 -36.10 -13.53 11.49
CA ARG A 27 -37.37 -13.09 10.88
C ARG A 27 -37.83 -11.71 11.36
N ASN A 28 -37.65 -11.41 12.66
CA ASN A 28 -38.22 -10.21 13.27
C ASN A 28 -37.24 -9.03 13.32
N TYR A 29 -35.95 -9.30 13.30
CA TYR A 29 -34.92 -8.28 13.45
C TYR A 29 -34.03 -8.15 12.22
N LEU A 30 -33.38 -9.22 11.80
CA LEU A 30 -32.37 -9.16 10.74
C LEU A 30 -32.97 -8.96 9.34
N LEU A 31 -33.97 -9.71 8.98
CA LEU A 31 -34.59 -9.61 7.64
C LEU A 31 -35.30 -8.27 7.40
N PRO A 32 -36.15 -7.76 8.32
CA PRO A 32 -36.83 -6.50 8.09
C PRO A 32 -35.88 -5.30 7.98
N ARG A 33 -34.74 -5.36 8.65
CA ARG A 33 -33.73 -4.30 8.65
C ARG A 33 -32.68 -4.49 7.54
N LYS A 34 -32.79 -5.55 6.75
CA LYS A 34 -31.81 -5.90 5.69
C LYS A 34 -30.38 -6.04 6.23
N LEU A 35 -30.24 -6.53 7.46
CA LEU A 35 -28.94 -6.77 8.09
C LEU A 35 -28.36 -8.14 7.74
N ALA A 36 -29.23 -9.10 7.41
CA ALA A 36 -28.84 -10.44 7.03
C ALA A 36 -29.87 -11.05 6.05
N GLU A 37 -29.45 -12.10 5.38
CA GLU A 37 -30.34 -12.91 4.54
C GLU A 37 -30.24 -14.38 4.92
N LEU A 38 -31.26 -15.17 4.49
CA LEU A 38 -31.26 -16.60 4.75
C LEU A 38 -30.09 -17.27 4.04
N ALA A 39 -29.29 -18.04 4.78
CA ALA A 39 -28.16 -18.75 4.22
C ALA A 39 -28.64 -20.07 3.57
N THR A 40 -28.62 -20.12 2.25
CA THR A 40 -28.77 -21.35 1.49
C THR A 40 -27.43 -21.95 1.16
N ALA A 41 -27.37 -23.25 0.84
CA ALA A 41 -26.12 -23.90 0.45
C ALA A 41 -25.43 -23.20 -0.73
N SER A 42 -26.19 -22.73 -1.71
CA SER A 42 -25.68 -21.98 -2.87
C SER A 42 -25.08 -20.63 -2.47
N ARG A 43 -25.75 -19.91 -1.57
CA ARG A 43 -25.27 -18.60 -1.10
C ARG A 43 -24.01 -18.73 -0.22
N ILE A 44 -23.97 -19.74 0.63
CA ILE A 44 -22.78 -20.02 1.44
C ILE A 44 -21.61 -20.34 0.53
N ALA A 45 -21.78 -21.18 -0.47
CA ALA A 45 -20.72 -21.51 -1.42
C ALA A 45 -20.25 -20.30 -2.23
N GLU A 46 -21.16 -19.40 -2.61
CA GLU A 46 -20.82 -18.16 -3.30
C GLU A 46 -20.00 -17.21 -2.42
N VAL A 47 -20.42 -17.02 -1.16
CA VAL A 47 -19.70 -16.18 -0.19
C VAL A 47 -18.32 -16.75 0.10
N GLU A 48 -18.21 -18.05 0.30
CA GLU A 48 -16.92 -18.71 0.52
C GLU A 48 -15.97 -18.54 -0.67
N ARG A 49 -16.45 -18.72 -1.88
CA ARG A 49 -15.66 -18.49 -3.11
C ARG A 49 -15.18 -17.04 -3.22
N ARG A 50 -16.05 -16.09 -2.91
CA ARG A 50 -15.69 -14.67 -2.93
C ARG A 50 -14.61 -14.35 -1.89
N MET A 51 -14.79 -14.84 -0.66
CA MET A 51 -13.79 -14.65 0.41
C MET A 51 -12.44 -15.27 0.06
N GLU A 52 -12.46 -16.46 -0.54
CA GLU A 52 -11.23 -17.12 -0.98
C GLU A 52 -10.52 -16.34 -2.09
N ALA A 53 -11.28 -15.83 -3.07
CA ALA A 53 -10.75 -14.97 -4.12
C ALA A 53 -10.16 -13.68 -3.56
N ASP A 54 -10.83 -13.05 -2.61
CA ASP A 54 -10.34 -11.83 -1.95
C ASP A 54 -9.05 -12.10 -1.16
N ARG A 55 -8.99 -13.21 -0.43
CA ARG A 55 -7.76 -13.63 0.29
C ARG A 55 -6.61 -13.88 -0.67
N ALA A 56 -6.87 -14.57 -1.79
CA ALA A 56 -5.86 -14.83 -2.80
C ALA A 56 -5.35 -13.52 -3.44
N ALA A 57 -6.25 -12.57 -3.73
CA ALA A 57 -5.88 -11.27 -4.26
C ALA A 57 -5.04 -10.45 -3.29
N ILE A 58 -5.41 -10.45 -2.00
CA ILE A 58 -4.66 -9.76 -0.95
C ILE A 58 -3.27 -10.39 -0.78
N ALA A 59 -3.19 -11.73 -0.72
CA ALA A 59 -1.93 -12.45 -0.60
C ALA A 59 -1.01 -12.17 -1.79
N LYS A 60 -1.55 -12.15 -3.01
CA LYS A 60 -0.79 -11.82 -4.22
C LYS A 60 -0.24 -10.41 -4.18
N ARG A 61 -1.07 -9.42 -3.81
CA ARG A 61 -0.63 -8.03 -3.67
C ARG A 61 0.45 -7.86 -2.61
N ALA A 62 0.32 -8.55 -1.49
CA ALA A 62 1.33 -8.52 -0.43
C ALA A 62 2.66 -9.11 -0.91
N ALA A 63 2.64 -10.24 -1.61
CA ALA A 63 3.84 -10.86 -2.18
C ALA A 63 4.51 -9.97 -3.22
N GLU A 64 3.73 -9.36 -4.11
CA GLU A 64 4.24 -8.40 -5.10
C GLU A 64 4.87 -7.18 -4.42
N ALA A 65 4.24 -6.66 -3.37
CA ALA A 65 4.74 -5.53 -2.61
C ALA A 65 6.06 -5.87 -1.90
N GLU A 66 6.18 -7.07 -1.33
CA GLU A 66 7.44 -7.53 -0.74
C GLU A 66 8.57 -7.63 -1.76
N GLN A 67 8.28 -8.13 -2.96
CA GLN A 67 9.25 -8.20 -4.06
C GLN A 67 9.70 -6.79 -4.48
N ILE A 68 8.79 -5.86 -4.59
CA ILE A 68 9.10 -4.46 -4.90
C ILE A 68 9.94 -3.84 -3.78
N ALA A 69 9.58 -4.08 -2.53
CA ALA A 69 10.34 -3.59 -1.38
C ALA A 69 11.77 -4.13 -1.36
N ASP A 70 11.96 -5.42 -1.60
CA ASP A 70 13.28 -6.04 -1.69
C ASP A 70 14.09 -5.44 -2.83
N LEU A 71 13.47 -5.21 -3.97
CA LEU A 71 14.12 -4.59 -5.12
C LEU A 71 14.56 -3.17 -4.79
N LEU A 72 13.70 -2.39 -4.13
CA LEU A 72 14.02 -1.02 -3.70
C LEU A 72 15.12 -1.00 -2.63
N ASN A 73 15.10 -1.93 -1.69
CA ASN A 73 16.15 -2.06 -0.67
C ASN A 73 17.54 -2.31 -1.26
N ARG A 74 17.58 -2.94 -2.42
CA ARG A 74 18.82 -3.21 -3.16
C ARG A 74 19.17 -2.13 -4.17
N THR A 75 18.28 -1.19 -4.40
CA THR A 75 18.45 -0.13 -5.39
C THR A 75 19.21 1.03 -4.79
N ILE A 76 20.21 1.50 -5.51
CA ILE A 76 20.92 2.71 -5.18
C ILE A 76 20.59 3.74 -6.26
N LEU A 77 19.96 4.84 -5.85
CA LEU A 77 19.66 5.95 -6.74
C LEU A 77 20.82 6.94 -6.73
N THR A 78 21.20 7.44 -7.88
CA THR A 78 22.15 8.53 -8.02
C THR A 78 21.43 9.73 -8.60
N LEU A 79 21.35 10.81 -7.81
CA LEU A 79 20.75 12.06 -8.25
C LEU A 79 21.82 13.10 -8.41
N LYS A 80 21.78 13.81 -9.53
CA LYS A 80 22.67 14.93 -9.79
C LYS A 80 21.90 16.23 -9.61
N ALA A 81 22.44 17.13 -8.81
CA ALA A 81 21.83 18.43 -8.59
C ALA A 81 22.90 19.52 -8.58
N LYS A 82 22.53 20.70 -9.00
CA LYS A 82 23.46 21.86 -8.95
C LYS A 82 23.80 22.18 -7.51
N ALA A 83 25.08 22.19 -7.21
CA ALA A 83 25.59 22.46 -5.87
C ALA A 83 26.72 23.48 -5.90
N GLY A 84 26.83 24.25 -4.83
CA GLY A 84 27.96 25.14 -4.61
C GLY A 84 29.22 24.38 -4.20
N GLY A 85 30.34 25.08 -4.12
CA GLY A 85 31.64 24.50 -3.74
C GLY A 85 31.70 23.96 -2.31
N ASP A 86 30.73 24.31 -1.47
CA ASP A 86 30.55 23.81 -0.10
C ASP A 86 29.70 22.55 0.00
N GLY A 87 29.23 21.99 -1.13
CA GLY A 87 28.36 20.84 -1.16
C GLY A 87 26.89 21.14 -0.93
N ARG A 88 26.54 22.39 -0.75
CA ARG A 88 25.14 22.81 -0.57
C ARG A 88 24.45 22.94 -1.92
N LEU A 89 23.27 22.33 -2.07
CA LEU A 89 22.47 22.40 -3.29
C LEU A 89 21.86 23.79 -3.46
N PHE A 90 21.76 24.27 -4.69
CA PHE A 90 21.05 25.51 -5.02
C PHE A 90 19.54 25.39 -4.88
N GLY A 91 19.00 24.17 -4.96
CA GLY A 91 17.61 23.83 -4.70
C GLY A 91 17.51 22.73 -3.67
N SER A 92 16.39 22.02 -3.67
CA SER A 92 16.16 20.88 -2.79
C SER A 92 15.72 19.66 -3.59
N ILE A 93 16.08 18.47 -3.10
CA ILE A 93 15.55 17.21 -3.62
C ILE A 93 14.22 16.95 -2.93
N THR A 94 13.17 16.79 -3.71
CA THR A 94 11.81 16.55 -3.23
C THR A 94 11.42 15.09 -3.40
N SER A 95 10.29 14.70 -2.78
CA SER A 95 9.73 13.35 -2.96
C SER A 95 9.36 13.06 -4.42
N GLN A 96 8.98 14.09 -5.19
CA GLN A 96 8.73 13.94 -6.62
C GLN A 96 9.99 13.53 -7.38
N ASP A 97 11.12 14.16 -7.07
CA ASP A 97 12.40 13.81 -7.69
C ASP A 97 12.79 12.37 -7.42
N ILE A 98 12.56 11.89 -6.21
CA ILE A 98 12.80 10.49 -5.83
C ILE A 98 11.85 9.56 -6.58
N SER A 99 10.57 9.90 -6.68
CA SER A 99 9.59 9.13 -7.43
C SER A 99 9.99 8.97 -8.90
N ASP A 100 10.39 10.07 -9.53
CA ASP A 100 10.85 10.07 -10.92
C ASP A 100 12.12 9.23 -11.11
N ALA A 101 13.06 9.34 -10.17
CA ALA A 101 14.30 8.56 -10.19
C ALA A 101 14.04 7.05 -10.04
N ILE A 102 13.14 6.66 -9.17
CA ILE A 102 12.74 5.25 -9.00
C ILE A 102 12.09 4.73 -10.29
N HIS A 103 11.21 5.52 -10.89
CA HIS A 103 10.57 5.15 -12.14
C HIS A 103 11.58 4.95 -13.25
N ASP A 104 12.56 5.85 -13.40
CA ASP A 104 13.60 5.76 -14.42
C ASP A 104 14.54 4.56 -14.18
N ALA A 105 14.86 4.27 -12.92
CA ALA A 105 15.80 3.21 -12.57
C ALA A 105 15.18 1.81 -12.62
N ARG A 106 13.94 1.66 -12.22
CA ARG A 106 13.31 0.34 -11.99
C ARG A 106 11.96 0.17 -12.67
N GLN A 107 11.45 1.17 -13.37
CA GLN A 107 10.12 1.15 -14.00
C GLN A 107 8.99 0.92 -12.98
N ILE A 108 9.19 1.34 -11.74
CA ILE A 108 8.21 1.24 -10.67
C ILE A 108 7.62 2.63 -10.42
N THR A 109 6.29 2.73 -10.46
CA THR A 109 5.59 3.96 -10.17
C THR A 109 5.25 4.03 -8.68
N ILE A 110 5.80 5.01 -7.98
CA ILE A 110 5.52 5.26 -6.57
C ILE A 110 5.03 6.70 -6.44
N ASP A 111 3.94 6.89 -5.70
CA ASP A 111 3.40 8.22 -5.44
C ASP A 111 4.36 9.00 -4.52
N ARG A 112 4.52 10.28 -4.81
CA ARG A 112 5.33 11.18 -3.98
C ARG A 112 4.89 11.23 -2.52
N HIS A 113 3.60 10.97 -2.25
CA HIS A 113 3.06 10.96 -0.90
C HIS A 113 3.52 9.72 -0.10
N ASP A 114 3.92 8.67 -0.78
CA ASP A 114 4.45 7.45 -0.17
C ASP A 114 5.95 7.53 0.13
N ILE A 115 6.61 8.60 -0.29
CA ILE A 115 8.01 8.87 -0.05
C ILE A 115 8.14 9.93 1.04
N THR A 116 8.79 9.57 2.14
CA THR A 116 8.98 10.47 3.27
C THR A 116 10.36 11.12 3.21
N ILE A 117 10.40 12.41 2.92
CA ILE A 117 11.62 13.24 3.01
C ILE A 117 11.32 14.42 3.93
N ASP A 118 11.85 14.39 5.13
CA ASP A 118 11.73 15.49 6.07
C ASP A 118 13.01 15.57 6.93
N PRO A 119 13.80 16.65 6.80
CA PRO A 119 13.62 17.78 5.88
C PRO A 119 14.02 17.46 4.43
N PRO A 120 13.66 18.31 3.44
CA PRO A 120 14.12 18.13 2.06
C PRO A 120 15.64 18.13 1.98
N ILE A 121 16.19 17.35 1.05
CA ILE A 121 17.63 17.22 0.88
C ILE A 121 18.19 18.49 0.24
N ARG A 122 19.13 19.13 0.90
CA ARG A 122 19.77 20.37 0.44
C ARG A 122 21.29 20.30 0.35
N GLN A 123 21.84 19.15 0.65
CA GLN A 123 23.30 18.93 0.61
C GLN A 123 23.61 17.66 -0.17
N THR A 124 24.79 17.61 -0.76
CA THR A 124 25.29 16.38 -1.38
C THR A 124 25.62 15.34 -0.31
N GLY A 125 25.48 14.07 -0.63
CA GLY A 125 25.76 12.97 0.27
C GLY A 125 24.92 11.75 0.01
N THR A 126 24.99 10.79 0.90
CA THR A 126 24.23 9.56 0.85
C THR A 126 23.08 9.62 1.86
N TYR A 127 21.88 9.34 1.41
CA TYR A 127 20.66 9.36 2.22
C TYR A 127 19.92 8.04 2.07
N THR A 128 19.33 7.58 3.15
CA THR A 128 18.40 6.46 3.13
C THR A 128 16.97 7.01 3.25
N ILE A 129 16.16 6.77 2.24
CA ILE A 129 14.82 7.35 2.12
C ILE A 129 13.79 6.24 2.28
N PRO A 130 12.90 6.31 3.29
CA PRO A 130 11.82 5.35 3.43
C PRO A 130 10.74 5.60 2.38
N VAL A 131 10.35 4.53 1.69
CA VAL A 131 9.33 4.53 0.66
C VAL A 131 8.26 3.51 1.04
N GLN A 132 7.03 3.96 1.17
CA GLN A 132 5.91 3.08 1.45
C GLN A 132 5.42 2.45 0.15
N VAL A 133 5.58 1.14 0.00
CA VAL A 133 5.15 0.42 -1.20
C VAL A 133 3.64 0.18 -1.16
N VAL A 134 3.17 -0.41 -0.06
CA VAL A 134 1.75 -0.53 0.29
C VAL A 134 1.60 -0.33 1.79
N SER A 135 0.37 -0.23 2.27
CA SER A 135 0.10 -0.11 3.71
C SER A 135 0.79 -1.24 4.48
N GLY A 136 1.69 -0.88 5.38
CA GLY A 136 2.44 -1.83 6.22
C GLY A 136 3.74 -2.36 5.60
N VAL A 137 4.06 -2.04 4.34
CA VAL A 137 5.31 -2.44 3.70
C VAL A 137 6.11 -1.19 3.35
N VAL A 138 7.25 -1.01 4.00
CA VAL A 138 8.14 0.13 3.78
C VAL A 138 9.49 -0.38 3.30
N ALA A 139 9.98 0.19 2.21
CA ALA A 139 11.33 -0.06 1.69
C ALA A 139 12.24 1.12 2.01
N GLU A 140 13.52 0.86 2.14
CA GLU A 140 14.54 1.89 2.30
C GLU A 140 15.38 1.97 1.03
N VAL A 141 15.30 3.11 0.35
CA VAL A 141 16.06 3.35 -0.87
C VAL A 141 17.29 4.18 -0.56
N LYS A 142 18.45 3.64 -0.86
CA LYS A 142 19.70 4.37 -0.71
C LYS A 142 19.87 5.35 -1.86
N THR A 143 19.96 6.62 -1.55
CA THR A 143 20.05 7.70 -2.53
C THR A 143 21.35 8.45 -2.35
N ILE A 144 22.12 8.54 -3.43
CA ILE A 144 23.36 9.31 -3.46
C ILE A 144 23.09 10.60 -4.22
N VAL A 145 23.28 11.73 -3.56
CA VAL A 145 23.16 13.04 -4.19
C VAL A 145 24.58 13.56 -4.49
N SER A 146 24.85 13.73 -5.77
CA SER A 146 26.15 14.22 -6.23
C SER A 146 26.00 15.60 -6.89
N PRO A 147 27.03 16.45 -6.84
CA PRO A 147 26.98 17.73 -7.53
C PRO A 147 26.98 17.53 -9.05
N LEU A 148 26.15 18.35 -9.72
CA LEU A 148 26.15 18.40 -11.17
C LEU A 148 27.33 19.25 -11.60
N LEU A 149 28.25 18.66 -12.34
CA LEU A 149 29.42 19.37 -12.86
C LEU A 149 29.03 20.22 -14.08
N ASP A 150 29.70 21.37 -14.23
CA ASP A 150 29.51 22.22 -15.41
C ASP A 150 29.86 21.44 -16.68
N GLY A 151 28.88 21.38 -17.62
CA GLY A 151 29.02 20.62 -18.85
C GLY A 151 28.35 19.24 -18.87
N GLU A 152 27.82 18.77 -17.75
CA GLU A 152 26.95 17.59 -17.70
C GLU A 152 25.49 18.02 -17.84
N SER A 153 24.79 17.43 -18.76
CA SER A 153 23.37 17.68 -19.00
C SER A 153 22.51 16.48 -18.61
#